data_058fa18240b2c6c5246f937fb6b845e3
#
_entry.id   058fa18240b2c6c5246f937fb6b845e3
#
_cell.length_a   1.000
_cell.length_b   1.000
_cell.length_c   1.000
_cell.angle_alpha   90.00
_cell.angle_beta   90.00
_cell.angle_gamma   90.00
#
_symmetry.space_group_name_H-M   'P 1'
#
loop_
_entity.id
_entity.type
_entity.pdbx_description
1 polymer ?
#
loop_
_entity_poly.entity_id
_entity_poly.type
_entity_poly.pdbx_seq_one_letter_code
_entity_poly.pdbx_strand_id
1 'polypeptide(L)'
;MTAYCEQNELFARYEEVLVSDSYPEILRIFAERLAQQAERTRIALNTPHIQGINDRFLTENDCHMVNGSMELSGKIVVVRASALRPEYQSATHQLCICEGGFGAAANSRGTSCFCHNLYSGHKERFSHRGILGTLEEKELPEWARLGLVLYRQRQRKQKNKDKERER
;
A
#
# COMPACT_ATOMS: atom_id res chain seq x y z
N MET A 1 -3.68 -25.99 12.57
CA MET A 1 -3.08 -25.13 11.52
C MET A 1 -3.00 -23.69 12.00
N THR A 2 -1.90 -23.04 11.75
CA THR A 2 -1.70 -21.58 11.97
C THR A 2 -0.97 -20.99 10.79
N ALA A 3 -1.28 -19.71 10.44
CA ALA A 3 -0.67 -18.99 9.33
C ALA A 3 -0.68 -17.49 9.62
N TYR A 4 0.20 -16.73 8.98
CA TYR A 4 0.01 -15.29 8.85
C TYR A 4 -1.04 -15.02 7.78
N CYS A 5 -1.95 -14.09 8.03
CA CYS A 5 -2.97 -13.68 7.07
C CYS A 5 -2.76 -12.21 6.70
N GLU A 6 -2.53 -11.95 5.45
CA GLU A 6 -2.62 -10.62 4.87
C GLU A 6 -3.98 -10.47 4.19
N GLN A 7 -4.80 -9.56 4.67
CA GLN A 7 -6.14 -9.36 4.14
C GLN A 7 -6.40 -7.88 3.87
N ASN A 8 -7.03 -7.60 2.73
CA ASN A 8 -7.66 -6.32 2.43
C ASN A 8 -9.04 -6.56 1.80
N GLU A 9 -9.69 -5.52 1.30
CA GLU A 9 -11.03 -5.61 0.68
C GLU A 9 -11.14 -6.59 -0.50
N LEU A 10 -10.03 -6.95 -1.13
CA LEU A 10 -10.01 -7.70 -2.38
C LEU A 10 -9.46 -9.12 -2.25
N PHE A 11 -8.60 -9.38 -1.26
CA PHE A 11 -7.99 -10.70 -1.12
C PHE A 11 -7.56 -11.00 0.31
N ALA A 12 -7.42 -12.27 0.62
CA ALA A 12 -6.70 -12.80 1.76
C ALA A 12 -5.57 -13.70 1.26
N ARG A 13 -4.37 -13.51 1.80
CA ARG A 13 -3.20 -14.34 1.52
C ARG A 13 -2.71 -14.93 2.82
N TYR A 14 -2.46 -16.24 2.81
CA TYR A 14 -1.91 -16.97 3.94
C TYR A 14 -0.45 -17.30 3.67
N GLU A 15 0.42 -16.92 4.59
CA GLU A 15 1.86 -17.15 4.52
C GLU A 15 2.34 -17.98 5.70
N GLU A 16 3.44 -18.69 5.52
CA GLU A 16 4.06 -19.53 6.54
C GLU A 16 3.05 -20.45 7.25
N VAL A 17 2.26 -21.16 6.47
CA VAL A 17 1.24 -22.10 6.97
C VAL A 17 1.95 -23.25 7.68
N LEU A 18 1.61 -23.47 8.96
CA LEU A 18 2.07 -24.62 9.74
C LEU A 18 0.90 -25.49 10.14
N VAL A 19 1.09 -26.78 10.03
CA VAL A 19 0.12 -27.81 10.40
C VAL A 19 0.80 -28.77 11.38
N SER A 20 0.11 -29.14 12.44
CA SER A 20 0.54 -30.18 13.38
C SER A 20 -0.67 -30.97 13.86
N ASP A 21 -0.49 -32.24 14.15
CA ASP A 21 -1.50 -33.09 14.76
C ASP A 21 -1.62 -32.88 16.27
N SER A 22 -0.65 -32.16 16.86
CA SER A 22 -0.64 -31.78 18.27
C SER A 22 -1.32 -30.43 18.46
N TYR A 23 -2.51 -30.45 19.04
CA TYR A 23 -3.25 -29.21 19.36
C TYR A 23 -2.48 -28.29 20.34
N PRO A 24 -1.85 -28.79 21.43
CA PRO A 24 -1.05 -27.94 22.32
C PRO A 24 0.12 -27.26 21.60
N GLU A 25 0.79 -27.97 20.68
CA GLU A 25 1.90 -27.42 19.90
C GLU A 25 1.44 -26.30 18.96
N ILE A 26 0.37 -26.52 18.22
CA ILE A 26 -0.20 -25.48 17.34
C ILE A 26 -0.62 -24.24 18.13
N LEU A 27 -1.20 -24.43 19.30
CA LEU A 27 -1.63 -23.33 20.16
C LEU A 27 -0.42 -22.51 20.66
N ARG A 28 0.67 -23.19 21.04
CA ARG A 28 1.94 -22.52 21.42
C ARG A 28 2.50 -21.71 20.26
N ILE A 29 2.61 -22.28 19.08
CA ILE A 29 3.11 -21.57 17.87
C ILE A 29 2.22 -20.38 17.54
N PHE A 30 0.90 -20.51 17.62
CA PHE A 30 -0.01 -19.39 17.41
C PHE A 30 0.20 -18.26 18.40
N ALA A 31 0.36 -18.59 19.70
CA ALA A 31 0.62 -17.58 20.73
C ALA A 31 1.95 -16.84 20.50
N GLU A 32 3.01 -17.55 20.12
CA GLU A 32 4.29 -16.96 19.77
C GLU A 32 4.19 -16.00 18.58
N ARG A 33 3.48 -16.42 17.53
CA ARG A 33 3.24 -15.57 16.34
C ARG A 33 2.41 -14.33 16.67
N LEU A 34 1.41 -14.48 17.53
CA LEU A 34 0.59 -13.36 17.98
C LEU A 34 1.44 -12.34 18.76
N ALA A 35 2.31 -12.81 19.66
CA ALA A 35 3.24 -11.94 20.39
C ALA A 35 4.22 -11.23 19.46
N GLN A 36 4.78 -11.93 18.46
CA GLN A 36 5.65 -11.33 17.44
C GLN A 36 4.92 -10.29 16.61
N GLN A 37 3.69 -10.55 16.20
CA GLN A 37 2.90 -9.59 15.44
C GLN A 37 2.57 -8.35 16.27
N ALA A 38 2.21 -8.51 17.54
CA ALA A 38 1.98 -7.39 18.45
C ALA A 38 3.24 -6.51 18.58
N GLU A 39 4.43 -7.12 18.70
CA GLU A 39 5.69 -6.37 18.77
C GLU A 39 6.01 -5.65 17.45
N ARG A 40 5.82 -6.30 16.30
CA ARG A 40 5.98 -5.64 14.99
C ARG A 40 5.05 -4.45 14.85
N THR A 41 3.78 -4.59 15.24
CA THR A 41 2.80 -3.51 15.23
C THR A 41 3.21 -2.38 16.17
N ARG A 42 3.69 -2.70 17.39
CA ARG A 42 4.19 -1.72 18.34
C ARG A 42 5.38 -0.93 17.79
N ILE A 43 6.33 -1.60 17.15
CA ILE A 43 7.48 -0.95 16.50
C ILE A 43 7.01 -0.05 15.35
N ALA A 44 6.09 -0.53 14.50
CA ALA A 44 5.55 0.26 13.41
C ALA A 44 4.84 1.53 13.89
N LEU A 45 4.03 1.43 14.95
CA LEU A 45 3.33 2.57 15.55
C LEU A 45 4.28 3.55 16.25
N ASN A 46 5.38 3.05 16.83
CA ASN A 46 6.38 3.88 17.53
C ASN A 46 7.52 4.35 16.61
N THR A 47 7.55 3.92 15.35
CA THR A 47 8.52 4.45 14.39
C THR A 47 8.27 5.95 14.27
N PRO A 48 9.26 6.81 14.59
CA PRO A 48 9.05 8.24 14.62
C PRO A 48 8.61 8.71 13.24
N HIS A 49 7.45 9.37 13.20
CA HIS A 49 7.05 10.11 12.00
C HIS A 49 8.15 11.12 11.67
N ILE A 50 8.48 11.27 10.40
CA ILE A 50 9.46 12.26 9.97
C ILE A 50 8.97 13.62 10.46
N GLN A 51 9.78 14.35 11.21
CA GLN A 51 9.45 15.68 11.70
C GLN A 51 9.01 16.57 10.51
N GLY A 52 7.88 17.25 10.67
CA GLY A 52 7.29 18.08 9.63
C GLY A 52 6.28 17.40 8.71
N ILE A 53 6.01 16.10 8.87
CA ILE A 53 4.86 15.47 8.21
C ILE A 53 3.61 15.82 9.00
N ASN A 54 2.65 16.43 8.30
CA ASN A 54 1.32 16.63 8.85
C ASN A 54 0.63 15.27 8.94
N ASP A 55 0.39 14.79 10.17
CA ASP A 55 -0.26 13.50 10.44
C ASP A 55 -1.77 13.51 10.16
N ARG A 56 -2.30 14.64 9.74
CA ARG A 56 -3.70 14.77 9.35
C ARG A 56 -3.99 13.88 8.15
N PHE A 57 -5.02 13.03 8.28
CA PHE A 57 -5.54 12.31 7.13
C PHE A 57 -5.93 13.26 6.00
N LEU A 58 -5.61 12.85 4.79
CA LEU A 58 -6.10 13.50 3.58
C LEU A 58 -7.57 13.13 3.40
N THR A 59 -8.37 14.13 3.07
CA THR A 59 -9.81 14.06 2.86
C THR A 59 -10.18 14.38 1.41
N GLU A 60 -11.45 14.32 1.08
CA GLU A 60 -11.97 14.68 -0.24
C GLU A 60 -11.66 16.14 -0.63
N ASN A 61 -11.47 17.01 0.36
CA ASN A 61 -11.13 18.41 0.13
C ASN A 61 -9.64 18.62 -0.21
N ASP A 62 -8.80 17.62 0.01
CA ASP A 62 -7.36 17.70 -0.18
C ASP A 62 -6.92 17.09 -1.53
N CYS A 63 -7.84 16.58 -2.34
CA CYS A 63 -7.53 15.89 -3.59
C CYS A 63 -8.62 16.10 -4.66
N HIS A 64 -8.25 15.86 -5.92
CA HIS A 64 -9.19 15.88 -7.04
C HIS A 64 -9.98 14.57 -7.07
N MET A 65 -11.30 14.66 -6.99
CA MET A 65 -12.16 13.48 -6.94
C MET A 65 -12.02 12.61 -8.19
N VAL A 66 -11.98 11.31 -7.98
CA VAL A 66 -11.96 10.32 -9.06
C VAL A 66 -13.37 10.08 -9.57
N ASN A 67 -13.53 10.12 -10.89
CA ASN A 67 -14.72 9.65 -11.57
C ASN A 67 -14.43 8.37 -12.38
N GLY A 68 -15.46 7.61 -12.70
CA GLY A 68 -15.31 6.32 -13.39
C GLY A 68 -14.68 6.40 -14.79
N SER A 69 -14.65 7.57 -15.43
CA SER A 69 -14.03 7.78 -16.74
C SER A 69 -12.55 8.16 -16.67
N MET A 70 -12.00 8.29 -15.46
CA MET A 70 -10.62 8.70 -15.26
C MET A 70 -9.67 7.49 -15.30
N GLU A 71 -8.63 7.58 -16.13
CA GLU A 71 -7.49 6.66 -16.09
C GLU A 71 -6.62 7.00 -14.89
N LEU A 72 -6.36 6.02 -14.02
CA LEU A 72 -5.56 6.18 -12.82
C LEU A 72 -4.10 5.73 -12.99
N SER A 73 -3.80 4.95 -14.03
CA SER A 73 -2.45 4.43 -14.28
C SER A 73 -1.45 5.57 -14.43
N GLY A 74 -0.37 5.51 -13.67
CA GLY A 74 0.67 6.54 -13.62
C GLY A 74 0.32 7.78 -12.82
N LYS A 75 -0.88 7.88 -12.25
CA LYS A 75 -1.29 9.02 -11.41
C LYS A 75 -0.95 8.79 -9.95
N ILE A 76 -0.76 9.90 -9.24
CA ILE A 76 -0.66 9.91 -7.78
C ILE A 76 -2.07 9.85 -7.23
N VAL A 77 -2.33 8.83 -6.44
CA VAL A 77 -3.64 8.55 -5.85
C VAL A 77 -3.59 8.70 -4.34
N VAL A 78 -4.68 9.16 -3.78
CA VAL A 78 -4.93 9.21 -2.33
C VAL A 78 -5.83 8.06 -1.97
N VAL A 79 -5.36 7.17 -1.10
CA VAL A 79 -6.12 6.02 -0.60
C VAL A 79 -6.97 6.45 0.59
N ARG A 80 -8.22 5.96 0.67
CA ARG A 80 -9.08 6.18 1.84
C ARG A 80 -8.44 5.60 3.09
N ALA A 81 -8.48 6.32 4.21
CA ALA A 81 -7.96 5.81 5.48
C ALA A 81 -8.61 4.47 5.87
N SER A 82 -9.90 4.30 5.60
CA SER A 82 -10.63 3.05 5.87
C SER A 82 -10.19 1.86 5.02
N ALA A 83 -9.51 2.08 3.90
CA ALA A 83 -8.96 1.04 3.04
C ALA A 83 -7.53 0.63 3.45
N LEU A 84 -6.91 1.37 4.37
CA LEU A 84 -5.60 1.06 4.93
C LEU A 84 -5.75 0.11 6.13
N ARG A 85 -4.70 -0.66 6.39
CA ARG A 85 -4.63 -1.48 7.60
C ARG A 85 -4.65 -0.57 8.83
N PRO A 86 -5.24 -1.01 9.96
CA PRO A 86 -5.33 -0.19 11.17
C PRO A 86 -3.99 0.40 11.64
N GLU A 87 -2.92 -0.37 11.54
CA GLU A 87 -1.56 0.03 11.91
C GLU A 87 -0.93 1.06 10.96
N TYR A 88 -1.48 1.23 9.76
CA TYR A 88 -0.98 2.15 8.73
C TYR A 88 -1.94 3.30 8.41
N GLN A 89 -2.93 3.53 9.25
CA GLN A 89 -3.87 4.63 9.08
C GLN A 89 -3.22 5.97 9.39
N SER A 90 -2.43 6.47 8.45
CA SER A 90 -1.75 7.75 8.51
C SER A 90 -1.63 8.37 7.11
N ALA A 91 -1.45 9.70 7.05
CA ALA A 91 -1.32 10.42 5.77
C ALA A 91 -0.19 9.88 4.89
N THR A 92 0.92 9.41 5.50
CA THR A 92 2.06 8.82 4.78
C THR A 92 1.70 7.55 4.02
N HIS A 93 0.71 6.80 4.48
CA HIS A 93 0.25 5.57 3.82
C HIS A 93 -0.86 5.81 2.80
N GLN A 94 -1.50 6.98 2.82
CA GLN A 94 -2.52 7.33 1.84
C GLN A 94 -1.97 7.71 0.47
N LEU A 95 -0.71 8.19 0.38
CA LEU A 95 -0.13 8.67 -0.88
C LEU A 95 0.61 7.57 -1.63
N CYS A 96 0.07 7.20 -2.77
CA CYS A 96 0.59 6.13 -3.63
C CYS A 96 0.65 6.59 -5.09
N ILE A 97 1.54 5.96 -5.88
CA ILE A 97 1.43 6.01 -7.34
C ILE A 97 0.72 4.76 -7.83
N CYS A 98 -0.31 4.91 -8.65
CA CYS A 98 -1.03 3.80 -9.25
C CYS A 98 -0.21 3.26 -10.44
N GLU A 99 0.24 2.01 -10.34
CA GLU A 99 1.01 1.35 -11.41
C GLU A 99 0.11 0.79 -12.52
N GLY A 100 -1.20 0.62 -12.24
CA GLY A 100 -2.17 0.05 -13.16
C GLY A 100 -3.14 -0.90 -12.46
N GLY A 101 -3.73 -1.79 -13.23
CA GLY A 101 -4.70 -2.78 -12.75
C GLY A 101 -6.07 -2.64 -13.44
N PHE A 102 -6.90 -3.67 -13.30
CA PHE A 102 -8.22 -3.68 -13.96
C PHE A 102 -9.18 -2.60 -13.43
N GLY A 103 -8.93 -2.06 -12.24
CA GLY A 103 -9.70 -0.94 -11.69
C GLY A 103 -9.09 0.43 -11.99
N ALA A 104 -7.89 0.49 -12.57
CA ALA A 104 -7.18 1.73 -12.87
C ALA A 104 -7.56 2.32 -14.24
N ALA A 105 -8.01 1.48 -15.17
CA ALA A 105 -8.39 1.93 -16.51
C ALA A 105 -9.71 2.72 -16.50
N ALA A 106 -9.83 3.69 -17.39
CA ALA A 106 -11.06 4.46 -17.59
C ALA A 106 -12.24 3.55 -17.96
N ASN A 107 -13.40 3.78 -17.35
CA ASN A 107 -14.64 3.01 -17.58
C ASN A 107 -14.48 1.50 -17.34
N SER A 108 -13.52 1.10 -16.54
CA SER A 108 -13.23 -0.29 -16.23
C SER A 108 -14.35 -0.92 -15.40
N ARG A 109 -14.64 -2.21 -15.68
CA ARG A 109 -15.49 -3.05 -14.82
C ARG A 109 -14.71 -3.71 -13.68
N GLY A 110 -13.40 -3.71 -13.75
CA GLY A 110 -12.51 -4.25 -12.71
C GLY A 110 -12.41 -3.31 -11.51
N THR A 111 -12.02 -3.87 -10.38
CA THR A 111 -11.92 -3.11 -9.14
C THR A 111 -10.49 -2.93 -8.62
N SER A 112 -9.54 -3.72 -9.10
CA SER A 112 -8.17 -3.76 -8.56
C SER A 112 -7.28 -2.67 -9.11
N CYS A 113 -6.67 -1.88 -8.23
CA CYS A 113 -5.61 -0.93 -8.52
C CYS A 113 -4.33 -1.38 -7.82
N PHE A 114 -3.25 -1.55 -8.57
CA PHE A 114 -1.92 -1.84 -8.02
C PHE A 114 -1.22 -0.51 -7.76
N CYS A 115 -0.83 -0.31 -6.53
CA CYS A 115 -0.30 0.95 -6.05
C CYS A 115 1.06 0.75 -5.39
N HIS A 116 1.92 1.76 -5.49
CA HIS A 116 3.22 1.81 -4.84
C HIS A 116 3.21 2.99 -3.88
N ASN A 117 3.35 2.71 -2.59
CA ASN A 117 3.32 3.73 -1.56
C ASN A 117 4.55 4.62 -1.65
N LEU A 118 4.36 5.95 -1.64
CA LEU A 118 5.44 6.92 -1.81
C LEU A 118 6.33 7.07 -0.57
N TYR A 119 5.84 6.70 0.61
CA TYR A 119 6.59 6.75 1.85
C TYR A 119 7.35 5.46 2.11
N SER A 120 6.64 4.34 2.22
CA SER A 120 7.22 3.03 2.56
C SER A 120 7.91 2.34 1.39
N GLY A 121 7.54 2.69 0.16
CA GLY A 121 8.03 2.02 -1.05
C GLY A 121 7.43 0.62 -1.26
N HIS A 122 6.43 0.23 -0.49
CA HIS A 122 5.76 -1.05 -0.63
C HIS A 122 4.72 -1.03 -1.76
N LYS A 123 4.53 -2.20 -2.36
CA LYS A 123 3.46 -2.41 -3.34
C LYS A 123 2.24 -2.96 -2.62
N GLU A 124 1.11 -2.34 -2.90
CA GLU A 124 -0.17 -2.70 -2.32
C GLU A 124 -1.24 -2.75 -3.41
N ARG A 125 -2.34 -3.42 -3.11
CA ARG A 125 -3.46 -3.56 -4.01
C ARG A 125 -4.71 -3.04 -3.32
N PHE A 126 -5.32 -2.02 -3.92
CA PHE A 126 -6.55 -1.42 -3.42
C PHE A 126 -7.71 -1.63 -4.37
N SER A 127 -8.94 -1.57 -3.84
CA SER A 127 -10.12 -1.42 -4.66
C SER A 127 -10.15 0.00 -5.26
N HIS A 128 -10.69 0.16 -6.46
CA HIS A 128 -10.99 1.48 -7.04
C HIS A 128 -11.83 2.34 -6.07
N ARG A 129 -12.77 1.73 -5.34
CA ARG A 129 -13.58 2.41 -4.32
C ARG A 129 -12.77 2.88 -3.11
N GLY A 130 -11.64 2.25 -2.85
CA GLY A 130 -10.67 2.65 -1.82
C GLY A 130 -9.81 3.84 -2.24
N ILE A 131 -9.87 4.29 -3.49
CA ILE A 131 -9.20 5.51 -3.95
C ILE A 131 -10.11 6.70 -3.66
N LEU A 132 -9.61 7.66 -2.90
CA LEU A 132 -10.30 8.87 -2.51
C LEU A 132 -10.27 9.91 -3.64
N GLY A 133 -9.08 10.10 -4.21
CA GLY A 133 -8.84 11.11 -5.24
C GLY A 133 -7.44 10.99 -5.84
N THR A 134 -7.07 11.98 -6.64
CA THR A 134 -5.74 12.14 -7.23
C THR A 134 -5.12 13.47 -6.83
N LEU A 135 -3.79 13.55 -6.85
CA LEU A 135 -3.02 14.77 -6.65
C LEU A 135 -2.09 15.00 -7.83
N GLU A 136 -1.81 16.27 -8.11
CA GLU A 136 -0.72 16.64 -9.00
C GLU A 136 0.61 16.65 -8.25
N GLU A 137 1.71 16.47 -8.96
CA GLU A 137 3.04 16.41 -8.37
C GLU A 137 3.40 17.68 -7.57
N LYS A 138 2.93 18.84 -8.02
CA LYS A 138 3.13 20.14 -7.34
C LYS A 138 2.43 20.24 -5.99
N GLU A 139 1.36 19.46 -5.79
CA GLU A 139 0.53 19.45 -4.57
C GLU A 139 1.10 18.50 -3.49
N LEU A 140 2.08 17.69 -3.87
CA LEU A 140 2.68 16.73 -2.94
C LEU A 140 3.51 17.43 -1.86
N PRO A 141 3.46 16.92 -0.63
CA PRO A 141 4.44 17.30 0.40
C PRO A 141 5.85 16.86 -0.02
N GLU A 142 6.85 17.50 0.54
CA GLU A 142 8.25 17.29 0.16
C GLU A 142 8.68 15.81 0.24
N TRP A 143 8.33 15.12 1.34
CA TRP A 143 8.65 13.71 1.52
C TRP A 143 8.05 12.82 0.41
N ALA A 144 6.83 13.13 -0.05
CA ALA A 144 6.17 12.36 -1.11
C ALA A 144 6.80 12.65 -2.48
N ARG A 145 7.25 13.87 -2.73
CA ARG A 145 8.06 14.20 -3.93
C ARG A 145 9.36 13.42 -3.97
N LEU A 146 10.06 13.33 -2.82
CA LEU A 146 11.26 12.49 -2.70
C LEU A 146 10.95 11.02 -2.98
N GLY A 147 9.87 10.49 -2.40
CA GLY A 147 9.38 9.14 -2.67
C GLY A 147 9.11 8.89 -4.15
N LEU A 148 8.47 9.84 -4.83
CA LEU A 148 8.20 9.77 -6.26
C LEU A 148 9.49 9.75 -7.10
N VAL A 149 10.48 10.55 -6.74
CA VAL A 149 11.81 10.55 -7.40
C VAL A 149 12.47 9.18 -7.24
N LEU A 150 12.49 8.64 -6.04
CA LEU A 150 13.06 7.31 -5.76
C LEU A 150 12.33 6.20 -6.53
N TYR A 151 11.00 6.26 -6.60
CA TYR A 151 10.19 5.35 -7.39
C TYR A 151 10.61 5.40 -8.88
N ARG A 152 10.67 6.60 -9.48
CA ARG A 152 11.07 6.79 -10.88
C ARG A 152 12.49 6.29 -11.17
N GLN A 153 13.42 6.48 -10.24
CA GLN A 153 14.79 5.95 -10.36
C GLN A 153 14.81 4.42 -10.37
N ARG A 154 14.03 3.77 -9.48
CA ARG A 154 13.91 2.30 -9.42
C ARG A 154 13.34 1.75 -10.74
N GLN A 155 12.29 2.39 -11.26
CA GLN A 155 11.67 1.98 -12.53
C GLN A 155 12.66 2.09 -13.72
N ARG A 156 13.48 3.14 -13.78
CA ARG A 156 14.51 3.29 -14.82
C ARG A 156 15.58 2.19 -14.72
N LYS A 157 16.05 1.90 -13.50
CA LYS A 157 17.03 0.82 -13.28
C LYS A 157 16.47 -0.54 -13.68
N GLN A 158 15.21 -0.81 -13.37
CA GLN A 158 14.55 -2.07 -13.76
C GLN A 158 14.47 -2.22 -15.28
N LYS A 159 13.97 -1.20 -15.97
CA LYS A 159 13.88 -1.19 -17.44
C LYS A 159 15.23 -1.40 -18.13
N ASN A 160 16.30 -0.86 -17.57
CA ASN A 160 17.64 -1.05 -18.12
C ASN A 160 18.13 -2.50 -17.94
N LYS A 161 17.90 -3.10 -16.76
CA LYS A 161 18.23 -4.51 -16.51
C LYS A 161 17.45 -5.47 -17.43
N ASP A 162 16.17 -5.17 -17.66
CA ASP A 162 15.34 -6.00 -18.53
C ASP A 162 15.84 -5.94 -19.99
N LYS A 163 16.22 -4.75 -20.47
CA LYS A 163 16.85 -4.57 -21.81
C LYS A 163 18.21 -5.24 -21.95
N GLU A 164 18.99 -5.36 -20.88
CA GLU A 164 20.28 -6.08 -20.90
C GLU A 164 20.11 -7.59 -20.93
N ARG A 165 18.99 -8.11 -20.40
CA ARG A 165 18.66 -9.55 -20.42
C ARG A 165 18.07 -10.02 -21.75
N GLU A 166 17.52 -9.11 -22.53
CA GLU A 166 16.95 -9.40 -23.86
C GLU A 166 17.99 -9.30 -25.00
N ARG A 167 19.22 -8.91 -24.70
CA ARG A 167 20.37 -8.87 -25.62
C ARG A 167 21.30 -10.07 -25.43
#